data_42f0beb2b4c6c4adbe7f8c28c5140f6f
#
_entry.id   42f0beb2b4c6c4adbe7f8c28c5140f6f
#
_cell.length_a   1.000
_cell.length_b   1.000
_cell.length_c   1.000
_cell.angle_alpha   90.00
_cell.angle_beta   90.00
_cell.angle_gamma   90.00
#
_symmetry.space_group_name_H-M   'P 1'
#
loop_
_entity.id
_entity.type
_entity.pdbx_description
1 polymer ?
#
loop_
_entity_poly.entity_id
_entity_poly.type
_entity_poly.pdbx_seq_one_letter_code
_entity_poly.pdbx_strand_id
1 'polypeptide(L)'
;MTALDPRPARSPGVSYQDLLDADTHPVPDVLRLESPRFLGDDDIPIERYTSREWHELEKEYLWKRVWQFACREDHIPEAGDYIAYDIAGLSYIVVRQPDLSIKAYPNACLHRGRRLKDYDGHCSEIRCPFHGFAWALDGALADVPAKWDFPHVDERPDDFHLPECRVGTWAGFVFINPDPDAEPLEDFLGGIREQFDIWKLEDRYVETHVTRVIHANWKVAQEAFSEAYHVNATHPQILYYLADTNSQVDIWDNFSRVITAGLSTSPLLWYPVDENTMMRSMLDVREDQESPIQVPEGGSARAIASQASRERWRPAVGDRVDKMSDSEMMDSIDYTVFPNFHPWGAFNRIVYRFRPNGDDHRSSIMEVLFLSPYSGPKPPNATIRHLAHDEPFTNEPGLGMLAKVFEQDVFNMSKVQLGLETTRKPGITLANYQEAKVRWLHQRLGEFIDEGRKAAD
;
A
#
# COMPACT_ATOMS: atom_id res chain seq x y z
N MET A 1 -14.86 -6.69 22.07
CA MET A 1 -15.46 -7.28 20.86
C MET A 1 -16.94 -6.94 20.86
N THR A 2 -17.37 -5.99 20.04
CA THR A 2 -18.78 -5.72 19.80
C THR A 2 -19.37 -6.88 19.01
N ALA A 3 -20.54 -7.35 19.42
CA ALA A 3 -21.24 -8.43 18.73
C ALA A 3 -21.43 -8.06 17.24
N LEU A 4 -21.19 -9.03 16.35
CA LEU A 4 -21.48 -8.88 14.93
C LEU A 4 -22.96 -8.52 14.75
N ASP A 5 -23.22 -7.44 14.01
CA ASP A 5 -24.57 -7.10 13.59
C ASP A 5 -25.08 -8.23 12.66
N PRO A 6 -26.18 -8.90 12.99
CA PRO A 6 -26.73 -10.00 12.18
C PRO A 6 -27.35 -9.53 10.85
N ARG A 7 -27.42 -8.22 10.59
CA ARG A 7 -27.94 -7.72 9.32
C ARG A 7 -27.03 -8.11 8.17
N PRO A 8 -27.55 -8.47 6.99
CA PRO A 8 -26.73 -8.73 5.84
C PRO A 8 -25.93 -7.48 5.50
N ALA A 9 -24.61 -7.56 5.71
CA ALA A 9 -23.68 -6.46 5.48
C ALA A 9 -23.35 -6.28 3.98
N ARG A 10 -23.98 -7.04 3.10
CA ARG A 10 -23.63 -7.12 1.67
C ARG A 10 -24.72 -6.55 0.78
N SER A 11 -24.36 -6.17 -0.44
CA SER A 11 -25.30 -5.87 -1.51
C SER A 11 -26.20 -7.09 -1.78
N PRO A 12 -27.50 -6.90 -2.03
CA PRO A 12 -28.34 -7.99 -2.51
C PRO A 12 -27.88 -8.47 -3.89
N GLY A 13 -27.80 -9.77 -4.09
CA GLY A 13 -27.38 -10.39 -5.35
C GLY A 13 -26.34 -11.47 -5.13
N VAL A 14 -25.56 -11.77 -6.17
CA VAL A 14 -24.51 -12.80 -6.15
C VAL A 14 -23.36 -12.30 -5.23
N SER A 15 -23.10 -13.06 -4.18
CA SER A 15 -21.96 -12.73 -3.30
C SER A 15 -20.64 -13.15 -3.91
N TYR A 16 -19.53 -12.63 -3.38
CA TYR A 16 -18.21 -13.09 -3.80
C TYR A 16 -18.02 -14.57 -3.56
N GLN A 17 -18.53 -15.10 -2.45
CA GLN A 17 -18.47 -16.54 -2.13
C GLN A 17 -19.26 -17.41 -3.12
N ASP A 18 -20.40 -16.91 -3.63
CA ASP A 18 -21.15 -17.60 -4.70
C ASP A 18 -20.34 -17.65 -6.01
N LEU A 19 -19.56 -16.60 -6.31
CA LEU A 19 -18.67 -16.58 -7.48
C LEU A 19 -17.53 -17.59 -7.31
N LEU A 20 -16.96 -17.71 -6.13
CA LEU A 20 -15.94 -18.73 -5.81
C LEU A 20 -16.47 -20.16 -5.99
N ASP A 21 -17.76 -20.40 -5.72
CA ASP A 21 -18.38 -21.71 -5.94
C ASP A 21 -18.49 -22.07 -7.44
N ALA A 22 -18.45 -21.07 -8.30
CA ALA A 22 -18.47 -21.23 -9.75
C ALA A 22 -17.07 -21.28 -10.40
N ASP A 23 -15.99 -21.11 -9.61
CA ASP A 23 -14.62 -21.15 -10.13
C ASP A 23 -14.30 -22.52 -10.75
N THR A 24 -13.60 -22.52 -11.87
CA THR A 24 -13.27 -23.75 -12.63
C THR A 24 -12.08 -24.52 -12.02
N HIS A 25 -11.37 -23.91 -11.08
CA HIS A 25 -10.20 -24.48 -10.40
C HIS A 25 -10.36 -24.37 -8.87
N PRO A 26 -9.60 -25.17 -8.10
CA PRO A 26 -9.68 -25.12 -6.64
C PRO A 26 -9.42 -23.74 -6.07
N VAL A 27 -10.33 -23.27 -5.21
CA VAL A 27 -10.21 -21.98 -4.53
C VAL A 27 -9.38 -22.16 -3.26
N PRO A 28 -8.33 -21.36 -3.03
CA PRO A 28 -7.54 -21.46 -1.81
C PRO A 28 -8.34 -20.96 -0.58
N ASP A 29 -8.06 -21.56 0.59
CA ASP A 29 -8.77 -21.25 1.84
C ASP A 29 -8.73 -19.75 2.18
N VAL A 30 -7.66 -19.06 1.83
CA VAL A 30 -7.51 -17.61 2.09
C VAL A 30 -8.63 -16.79 1.45
N LEU A 31 -9.15 -17.18 0.29
CA LEU A 31 -10.26 -16.50 -0.37
C LEU A 31 -11.63 -16.88 0.23
N ARG A 32 -11.70 -17.99 0.94
CA ARG A 32 -12.89 -18.41 1.70
C ARG A 32 -13.00 -17.77 3.07
N LEU A 33 -11.93 -17.13 3.55
CA LEU A 33 -12.00 -16.37 4.80
C LEU A 33 -12.96 -15.20 4.68
N GLU A 34 -13.76 -14.99 5.69
CA GLU A 34 -14.63 -13.82 5.82
C GLU A 34 -14.46 -13.23 7.23
N SER A 35 -14.23 -11.92 7.29
CA SER A 35 -14.12 -11.18 8.55
C SER A 35 -14.84 -9.83 8.47
N PRO A 36 -16.16 -9.81 8.16
CA PRO A 36 -16.90 -8.57 8.15
C PRO A 36 -17.04 -8.04 9.59
N ARG A 37 -16.81 -6.72 9.78
CA ARG A 37 -17.01 -6.06 11.08
C ARG A 37 -17.90 -4.85 10.89
N PHE A 38 -18.91 -4.71 11.73
CA PHE A 38 -19.62 -3.44 11.87
C PHE A 38 -18.83 -2.54 12.82
N LEU A 39 -18.40 -1.39 12.32
CA LEU A 39 -17.54 -0.44 13.01
C LEU A 39 -18.25 0.85 13.40
N GLY A 40 -19.58 0.82 13.48
CA GLY A 40 -20.42 1.99 13.74
C GLY A 40 -20.77 2.75 12.46
N ASP A 41 -21.54 3.81 12.61
CA ASP A 41 -22.07 4.66 11.55
C ASP A 41 -21.85 6.17 11.81
N ASP A 42 -21.04 6.50 12.82
CA ASP A 42 -20.66 7.88 13.11
C ASP A 42 -19.87 8.49 11.95
N ASP A 43 -20.07 9.79 11.70
CA ASP A 43 -19.28 10.54 10.73
C ASP A 43 -17.81 10.64 11.16
N ILE A 44 -16.89 10.63 10.21
CA ILE A 44 -15.46 10.89 10.46
C ILE A 44 -15.22 12.39 10.46
N PRO A 45 -14.64 12.97 11.54
CA PRO A 45 -14.40 14.41 11.64
C PRO A 45 -13.52 14.96 10.52
N ILE A 46 -13.94 16.10 9.91
CA ILE A 46 -13.23 16.74 8.78
C ILE A 46 -11.83 17.24 9.17
N GLU A 47 -11.65 17.63 10.42
CA GLU A 47 -10.35 18.08 10.93
C GLU A 47 -9.26 17.02 10.76
N ARG A 48 -9.59 15.74 10.69
CA ARG A 48 -8.62 14.67 10.40
C ARG A 48 -7.93 14.83 9.05
N TYR A 49 -8.53 15.56 8.13
CA TYR A 49 -8.01 15.78 6.76
C TYR A 49 -7.49 17.21 6.55
N THR A 50 -8.03 18.17 7.27
CA THR A 50 -7.82 19.60 6.99
C THR A 50 -7.03 20.33 8.07
N SER A 51 -6.92 19.76 9.28
CA SER A 51 -6.27 20.42 10.42
C SER A 51 -4.77 20.17 10.44
N ARG A 52 -3.99 21.25 10.57
CA ARG A 52 -2.56 21.18 10.86
C ARG A 52 -2.30 20.53 12.21
N GLU A 53 -3.13 20.80 13.21
CA GLU A 53 -3.00 20.22 14.54
C GLU A 53 -3.17 18.70 14.50
N TRP A 54 -4.10 18.19 13.69
CA TRP A 54 -4.25 16.74 13.50
C TRP A 54 -3.02 16.12 12.85
N HIS A 55 -2.44 16.79 11.86
CA HIS A 55 -1.19 16.35 11.24
C HIS A 55 -0.02 16.26 12.24
N GLU A 56 0.09 17.23 13.16
CA GLU A 56 1.12 17.16 14.23
C GLU A 56 0.85 16.00 15.20
N LEU A 57 -0.42 15.69 15.50
CA LEU A 57 -0.75 14.51 16.29
C LEU A 57 -0.38 13.20 15.57
N GLU A 58 -0.65 13.10 14.28
CA GLU A 58 -0.20 11.95 13.47
C GLU A 58 1.34 11.85 13.44
N LYS A 59 2.04 12.97 13.30
CA LYS A 59 3.49 12.99 13.32
C LYS A 59 4.06 12.49 14.64
N GLU A 60 3.52 12.95 15.76
CA GLU A 60 4.02 12.62 17.10
C GLU A 60 3.61 11.21 17.55
N TYR A 61 2.34 10.86 17.38
CA TYR A 61 1.76 9.68 17.99
C TYR A 61 1.53 8.51 17.01
N LEU A 62 1.61 8.74 15.71
CA LEU A 62 1.55 7.69 14.70
C LEU A 62 2.92 7.46 14.06
N TRP A 63 3.45 8.42 13.28
CA TRP A 63 4.62 8.20 12.44
C TRP A 63 5.92 7.91 13.20
N LYS A 64 6.00 8.28 14.45
CA LYS A 64 7.12 7.94 15.34
C LYS A 64 6.94 6.60 16.06
N ARG A 65 5.79 5.91 15.93
CA ARG A 65 5.43 4.77 16.76
C ARG A 65 4.86 3.56 16.02
N VAL A 66 4.67 3.66 14.72
CA VAL A 66 4.03 2.61 13.92
C VAL A 66 5.03 1.92 12.99
N TRP A 67 4.82 0.65 12.69
CA TRP A 67 5.54 -0.04 11.64
C TRP A 67 5.18 0.54 10.27
N GLN A 68 6.20 0.88 9.48
CA GLN A 68 6.07 1.55 8.19
C GLN A 68 6.88 0.82 7.13
N PHE A 69 6.29 0.56 5.98
CA PHE A 69 7.02 0.10 4.81
C PHE A 69 8.00 1.18 4.36
N ALA A 70 9.29 0.90 4.42
CA ALA A 70 10.36 1.83 4.02
C ALA A 70 10.83 1.58 2.58
N CYS A 71 11.22 0.35 2.25
CA CYS A 71 11.68 -0.03 0.91
C CYS A 71 11.55 -1.54 0.70
N ARG A 72 11.87 -2.01 -0.49
CA ARG A 72 12.13 -3.43 -0.70
C ARG A 72 13.57 -3.79 -0.34
N GLU A 73 13.77 -5.05 0.07
CA GLU A 73 15.12 -5.57 0.38
C GLU A 73 16.08 -5.46 -0.82
N ASP A 74 15.56 -5.63 -2.02
CA ASP A 74 16.31 -5.55 -3.27
C ASP A 74 16.57 -4.12 -3.79
N HIS A 75 16.12 -3.10 -3.08
CA HIS A 75 16.57 -1.71 -3.28
C HIS A 75 17.90 -1.42 -2.61
N ILE A 76 18.29 -2.24 -1.62
CA ILE A 76 19.54 -2.15 -0.88
C ILE A 76 20.22 -3.52 -0.86
N PRO A 77 20.62 -4.08 -2.02
CA PRO A 77 21.09 -5.46 -2.13
C PRO A 77 22.48 -5.70 -1.52
N GLU A 78 23.36 -4.70 -1.52
CA GLU A 78 24.77 -4.84 -1.13
C GLU A 78 25.06 -4.13 0.19
N ALA A 79 26.04 -4.64 0.94
CA ALA A 79 26.52 -3.99 2.15
C ALA A 79 26.94 -2.54 1.89
N GLY A 80 26.39 -1.61 2.64
CA GLY A 80 26.59 -0.17 2.44
C GLY A 80 25.54 0.53 1.60
N ASP A 81 24.66 -0.19 0.91
CA ASP A 81 23.51 0.40 0.24
C ASP A 81 22.54 0.96 1.27
N TYR A 82 22.00 2.13 1.02
CA TYR A 82 21.04 2.78 1.91
C TYR A 82 19.99 3.58 1.16
N ILE A 83 18.86 3.75 1.82
CA ILE A 83 17.83 4.71 1.42
C ILE A 83 17.66 5.79 2.48
N ALA A 84 17.26 6.98 2.04
CA ALA A 84 16.80 8.08 2.89
C ALA A 84 15.26 8.10 2.88
N TYR A 85 14.66 7.49 3.91
CA TYR A 85 13.21 7.37 4.02
C TYR A 85 12.61 8.58 4.73
N ASP A 86 11.75 9.31 4.03
CA ASP A 86 11.08 10.52 4.54
C ASP A 86 9.58 10.30 4.71
N ILE A 87 9.04 10.76 5.84
CA ILE A 87 7.62 10.66 6.19
C ILE A 87 7.21 11.80 7.14
N ALA A 88 6.16 12.55 6.82
CA ALA A 88 5.59 13.60 7.67
C ALA A 88 6.63 14.61 8.22
N GLY A 89 7.64 14.97 7.42
CA GLY A 89 8.75 15.84 7.85
C GLY A 89 9.80 15.16 8.73
N LEU A 90 9.65 13.86 9.04
CA LEU A 90 10.67 13.02 9.67
C LEU A 90 11.55 12.38 8.60
N SER A 91 12.76 11.97 8.98
CA SER A 91 13.70 11.30 8.07
C SER A 91 14.48 10.20 8.77
N TYR A 92 14.67 9.09 8.07
CA TYR A 92 15.39 7.92 8.56
C TYR A 92 16.37 7.41 7.50
N ILE A 93 17.47 6.79 7.92
CA ILE A 93 18.39 6.05 7.05
C ILE A 93 18.12 4.57 7.25
N VAL A 94 17.86 3.84 6.19
CA VAL A 94 17.78 2.36 6.22
C VAL A 94 18.97 1.83 5.44
N VAL A 95 19.83 1.03 6.08
CA VAL A 95 21.14 0.66 5.52
C VAL A 95 21.41 -0.83 5.65
N ARG A 96 21.96 -1.43 4.58
CA ARG A 96 22.42 -2.82 4.54
C ARG A 96 23.76 -2.96 5.24
N GLN A 97 23.84 -3.87 6.19
CA GLN A 97 25.04 -4.16 6.97
C GLN A 97 26.01 -5.11 6.23
N PRO A 98 27.28 -5.22 6.69
CA PRO A 98 28.23 -6.18 6.11
C PRO A 98 27.82 -7.65 6.21
N ASP A 99 27.03 -8.02 7.22
CA ASP A 99 26.46 -9.36 7.40
C ASP A 99 25.12 -9.55 6.66
N LEU A 100 24.74 -8.58 5.82
CA LEU A 100 23.50 -8.50 5.07
C LEU A 100 22.23 -8.31 5.92
N SER A 101 22.34 -8.08 7.22
CA SER A 101 21.24 -7.57 8.03
C SER A 101 20.89 -6.11 7.63
N ILE A 102 19.79 -5.60 8.13
CA ILE A 102 19.37 -4.22 7.84
C ILE A 102 19.23 -3.49 9.17
N LYS A 103 19.75 -2.27 9.22
CA LYS A 103 19.55 -1.35 10.34
C LYS A 103 18.90 -0.05 9.88
N ALA A 104 18.27 0.65 10.80
CA ALA A 104 17.70 1.96 10.52
C ALA A 104 17.96 2.93 11.66
N TYR A 105 18.16 4.20 11.30
CA TYR A 105 18.51 5.28 12.22
C TYR A 105 17.75 6.56 11.88
N PRO A 106 17.41 7.42 12.87
CA PRO A 106 17.06 8.81 12.57
C PRO A 106 18.16 9.48 11.74
N ASN A 107 17.77 10.14 10.67
CA ASN A 107 18.69 10.78 9.71
C ASN A 107 19.21 12.12 10.24
N ALA A 108 19.86 12.12 11.40
CA ALA A 108 20.32 13.32 12.09
C ALA A 108 21.68 13.11 12.73
N CYS A 109 22.60 14.03 12.49
CA CYS A 109 23.94 14.05 13.09
C CYS A 109 23.86 14.38 14.58
N LEU A 110 24.45 13.53 15.44
CA LEU A 110 24.46 13.72 16.89
C LEU A 110 25.32 14.90 17.37
N HIS A 111 26.10 15.54 16.46
CA HIS A 111 26.82 16.74 16.79
C HIS A 111 25.91 17.98 16.86
N ARG A 112 25.24 18.35 15.73
CA ARG A 112 24.41 19.57 15.62
C ARG A 112 23.18 19.38 14.74
N GLY A 113 22.64 18.14 14.66
CA GLY A 113 21.36 17.85 14.04
C GLY A 113 21.33 17.90 12.51
N ARG A 114 22.49 18.09 11.81
CA ARG A 114 22.48 18.10 10.32
C ARG A 114 22.02 16.74 9.81
N ARG A 115 21.10 16.73 8.84
CA ARG A 115 20.68 15.53 8.12
C ARG A 115 21.90 14.82 7.51
N LEU A 116 22.06 13.51 7.77
CA LEU A 116 23.25 12.75 7.39
C LEU A 116 23.26 12.37 5.91
N LYS A 117 22.10 11.98 5.37
CA LYS A 117 21.90 11.55 3.98
C LYS A 117 20.72 12.30 3.36
N ASP A 118 20.94 12.94 2.22
CA ASP A 118 19.89 13.69 1.52
C ASP A 118 19.21 12.87 0.41
N TYR A 119 19.88 11.80 -0.08
CA TYR A 119 19.46 10.93 -1.17
C TYR A 119 19.83 9.48 -0.85
N ASP A 120 19.24 8.54 -1.57
CA ASP A 120 19.64 7.13 -1.58
C ASP A 120 21.05 6.97 -2.14
N GLY A 121 21.73 5.91 -1.76
CA GLY A 121 23.08 5.68 -2.27
C GLY A 121 23.81 4.52 -1.61
N HIS A 122 25.14 4.57 -1.70
CA HIS A 122 26.05 3.60 -1.12
C HIS A 122 27.13 4.29 -0.31
N CYS A 123 27.52 3.72 0.82
CA CYS A 123 28.62 4.23 1.64
C CYS A 123 29.24 3.12 2.50
N SER A 124 30.54 3.27 2.81
CA SER A 124 31.26 2.40 3.76
C SER A 124 31.09 2.87 5.22
N GLU A 125 30.66 4.13 5.41
CA GLU A 125 30.40 4.76 6.71
C GLU A 125 29.35 5.87 6.55
N ILE A 126 28.65 6.19 7.61
CA ILE A 126 27.66 7.28 7.66
C ILE A 126 28.37 8.57 8.09
N ARG A 127 28.88 9.33 7.15
CA ARG A 127 29.64 10.58 7.46
C ARG A 127 28.75 11.82 7.30
N CYS A 128 28.77 12.68 8.30
CA CYS A 128 28.11 13.99 8.29
C CYS A 128 28.88 14.96 7.37
N PRO A 129 28.20 15.52 6.33
CA PRO A 129 28.88 16.41 5.40
C PRO A 129 29.14 17.81 5.95
N PHE A 130 28.73 18.12 7.20
CA PHE A 130 28.92 19.44 7.80
C PHE A 130 30.28 19.55 8.50
N HIS A 131 30.58 18.67 9.49
CA HIS A 131 31.85 18.73 10.24
C HIS A 131 32.63 17.42 10.21
N GLY A 132 32.15 16.41 9.48
CA GLY A 132 32.89 15.18 9.28
C GLY A 132 32.74 14.12 10.36
N PHE A 133 31.90 14.29 11.39
CA PHE A 133 31.57 13.21 12.31
C PHE A 133 31.11 11.99 11.51
N ALA A 134 31.61 10.82 11.84
CA ALA A 134 31.31 9.60 11.09
C ALA A 134 30.95 8.46 12.01
N TRP A 135 30.05 7.63 11.53
CA TRP A 135 29.60 6.40 12.18
C TRP A 135 29.83 5.22 11.25
N ALA A 136 30.20 4.10 11.80
CA ALA A 136 30.17 2.82 11.11
C ALA A 136 28.71 2.47 10.72
N LEU A 137 28.51 1.51 9.82
CA LEU A 137 27.18 1.15 9.35
C LEU A 137 26.29 0.60 10.47
N ASP A 138 26.89 0.06 11.55
CA ASP A 138 26.18 -0.43 12.73
C ASP A 138 25.77 0.66 13.72
N GLY A 139 26.10 1.94 13.43
CA GLY A 139 25.77 3.09 14.27
C GLY A 139 26.84 3.48 15.27
N ALA A 140 27.92 2.70 15.42
CA ALA A 140 29.02 3.04 16.30
C ALA A 140 29.79 4.27 15.80
N LEU A 141 30.12 5.20 16.70
CA LEU A 141 30.93 6.38 16.34
C LEU A 141 32.31 5.94 15.87
N ALA A 142 32.69 6.31 14.64
CA ALA A 142 33.93 5.90 14.00
C ALA A 142 34.99 7.02 13.97
N ASP A 143 34.58 8.26 13.76
CA ASP A 143 35.53 9.40 13.61
C ASP A 143 34.92 10.70 14.10
N VAL A 144 35.75 11.49 14.78
CA VAL A 144 35.45 12.87 15.21
C VAL A 144 36.63 13.75 14.82
N PRO A 145 36.51 14.62 13.81
CA PRO A 145 37.55 15.55 13.46
C PRO A 145 37.93 16.47 14.62
N ALA A 146 39.22 16.70 14.82
CA ALA A 146 39.75 17.46 15.96
C ALA A 146 39.30 16.90 17.32
N LYS A 147 39.34 15.57 17.48
CA LYS A 147 38.84 14.84 18.64
C LYS A 147 39.43 15.37 19.98
N TRP A 148 40.62 15.94 19.96
CA TRP A 148 41.27 16.55 21.13
C TRP A 148 40.41 17.65 21.79
N ASP A 149 39.50 18.31 21.05
CA ASP A 149 38.58 19.33 21.57
C ASP A 149 37.21 18.75 21.99
N PHE A 150 37.02 17.42 21.84
CA PHE A 150 35.83 16.68 22.24
C PHE A 150 36.11 15.59 23.28
N PRO A 151 36.75 15.88 24.44
CA PRO A 151 37.10 14.87 25.43
C PRO A 151 35.86 14.15 25.97
N HIS A 152 34.71 14.83 26.07
CA HIS A 152 33.43 14.29 26.55
C HIS A 152 32.84 13.19 25.65
N VAL A 153 33.30 13.07 24.40
CA VAL A 153 32.87 11.95 23.53
C VAL A 153 33.41 10.62 24.04
N ASP A 154 34.65 10.61 24.57
CA ASP A 154 35.24 9.41 25.19
C ASP A 154 34.66 9.13 26.60
N GLU A 155 34.19 10.16 27.29
CA GLU A 155 33.55 10.04 28.61
C GLU A 155 32.13 9.50 28.53
N ARG A 156 31.43 9.73 27.42
CA ARG A 156 30.01 9.35 27.18
C ARG A 156 29.82 8.72 25.80
N PRO A 157 30.45 7.59 25.50
CA PRO A 157 30.42 6.99 24.17
C PRO A 157 29.01 6.59 23.73
N ASP A 158 28.13 6.19 24.64
CA ASP A 158 26.77 5.78 24.34
C ASP A 158 25.90 6.94 23.82
N ASP A 159 26.19 8.19 24.24
CA ASP A 159 25.49 9.39 23.75
C ASP A 159 25.76 9.65 22.25
N PHE A 160 26.80 9.03 21.69
CA PHE A 160 27.25 9.22 20.32
C PHE A 160 27.06 7.99 19.44
N HIS A 161 26.42 6.94 19.92
CA HIS A 161 25.90 5.86 19.07
C HIS A 161 24.61 6.30 18.40
N LEU A 162 24.45 6.06 17.08
CA LEU A 162 23.19 6.41 16.41
C LEU A 162 22.04 5.60 17.03
N PRO A 163 20.97 6.26 17.47
CA PRO A 163 19.82 5.55 18.02
C PRO A 163 19.17 4.69 16.95
N GLU A 164 18.90 3.42 17.26
CA GLU A 164 18.33 2.48 16.31
C GLU A 164 16.81 2.57 16.28
N CYS A 165 16.24 2.54 15.07
CA CYS A 165 14.85 2.18 14.86
C CYS A 165 14.74 0.65 14.80
N ARG A 166 13.61 0.09 15.20
CA ARG A 166 13.34 -1.33 14.94
C ARG A 166 13.20 -1.58 13.44
N VAL A 167 13.71 -2.72 12.99
CA VAL A 167 13.64 -3.16 11.60
C VAL A 167 13.06 -4.57 11.56
N GLY A 168 12.19 -4.83 10.61
CA GLY A 168 11.68 -6.16 10.31
C GLY A 168 11.46 -6.30 8.81
N THR A 169 11.46 -7.54 8.30
CA THR A 169 11.20 -7.83 6.89
C THR A 169 10.04 -8.81 6.75
N TRP A 170 9.25 -8.61 5.70
CA TRP A 170 8.18 -9.53 5.31
C TRP A 170 7.97 -9.47 3.80
N ALA A 171 7.88 -10.62 3.16
CA ALA A 171 7.58 -10.76 1.73
C ALA A 171 8.48 -9.92 0.81
N GLY A 172 9.76 -9.72 1.20
CA GLY A 172 10.74 -8.90 0.48
C GLY A 172 10.60 -7.39 0.72
N PHE A 173 9.76 -6.97 1.67
CA PHE A 173 9.60 -5.58 2.10
C PHE A 173 10.30 -5.34 3.42
N VAL A 174 10.95 -4.19 3.54
CA VAL A 174 11.60 -3.71 4.75
C VAL A 174 10.68 -2.74 5.47
N PHE A 175 10.42 -3.03 6.74
CA PHE A 175 9.64 -2.17 7.62
C PHE A 175 10.53 -1.59 8.70
N ILE A 176 10.26 -0.36 9.09
CA ILE A 176 10.89 0.28 10.23
C ILE A 176 9.83 0.72 11.23
N ASN A 177 10.18 0.73 12.51
CA ASN A 177 9.42 1.40 13.55
C ASN A 177 10.38 2.26 14.39
N PRO A 178 10.16 3.59 14.44
CA PRO A 178 11.02 4.48 15.22
C PRO A 178 10.91 4.28 16.73
N ASP A 179 9.84 3.66 17.22
CA ASP A 179 9.66 3.34 18.64
C ASP A 179 10.50 2.10 19.00
N PRO A 180 11.51 2.22 19.89
CA PRO A 180 12.33 1.08 20.29
C PRO A 180 11.54 0.01 21.05
N ASP A 181 10.43 0.40 21.68
CA ASP A 181 9.58 -0.48 22.49
C ASP A 181 8.41 -1.10 21.69
N ALA A 182 8.35 -0.85 20.36
CA ALA A 182 7.32 -1.43 19.51
C ALA A 182 7.30 -2.97 19.57
N GLU A 183 6.12 -3.57 19.43
CA GLU A 183 5.98 -5.01 19.28
C GLU A 183 6.78 -5.55 18.06
N PRO A 184 7.16 -6.83 18.03
CA PRO A 184 7.76 -7.44 16.84
C PRO A 184 6.89 -7.25 15.59
N LEU A 185 7.53 -7.11 14.41
CA LEU A 185 6.79 -6.93 13.14
C LEU A 185 5.84 -8.10 12.85
N GLU A 186 6.25 -9.32 13.17
CA GLU A 186 5.43 -10.52 12.99
C GLU A 186 4.13 -10.48 13.79
N ASP A 187 4.16 -9.96 15.00
CA ASP A 187 2.99 -9.80 15.86
C ASP A 187 2.07 -8.70 15.32
N PHE A 188 2.65 -7.58 14.89
CA PHE A 188 1.92 -6.47 14.26
C PHE A 188 1.21 -6.90 12.97
N LEU A 189 1.89 -7.65 12.11
CA LEU A 189 1.33 -8.15 10.85
C LEU A 189 0.25 -9.21 11.07
N GLY A 190 0.37 -10.02 12.14
CA GLY A 190 -0.59 -11.07 12.44
C GLY A 190 -0.86 -12.00 11.26
N GLY A 191 -2.10 -12.41 11.09
CA GLY A 191 -2.50 -13.42 10.10
C GLY A 191 -2.37 -13.05 8.62
N ILE A 192 -1.94 -11.84 8.27
CA ILE A 192 -1.68 -11.50 6.85
C ILE A 192 -0.51 -12.30 6.29
N ARG A 193 0.44 -12.69 7.11
CA ARG A 193 1.64 -13.45 6.70
C ARG A 193 1.23 -14.79 6.09
N GLU A 194 0.38 -15.52 6.80
CA GLU A 194 -0.14 -16.82 6.35
C GLU A 194 -1.01 -16.66 5.10
N GLN A 195 -1.77 -15.57 4.99
CA GLN A 195 -2.61 -15.30 3.82
C GLN A 195 -1.79 -15.07 2.54
N PHE A 196 -0.58 -14.50 2.65
CA PHE A 196 0.30 -14.23 1.51
C PHE A 196 1.28 -15.37 1.17
N ASP A 197 1.45 -16.37 2.04
CA ASP A 197 2.40 -17.46 1.84
C ASP A 197 2.26 -18.21 0.51
N ILE A 198 1.03 -18.28 -0.02
CA ILE A 198 0.77 -18.95 -1.30
C ILE A 198 1.21 -18.12 -2.52
N TRP A 199 1.37 -16.80 -2.38
CA TRP A 199 1.61 -15.89 -3.52
C TRP A 199 3.05 -15.43 -3.68
N LYS A 200 3.90 -15.61 -2.66
CA LYS A 200 5.35 -15.42 -2.69
C LYS A 200 5.78 -14.08 -3.32
N LEU A 201 5.44 -12.96 -2.67
CA LEU A 201 5.82 -11.63 -3.15
C LEU A 201 7.35 -11.39 -3.10
N GLU A 202 8.06 -12.10 -2.24
CA GLU A 202 9.52 -12.09 -2.13
C GLU A 202 10.20 -12.62 -3.40
N ASP A 203 9.55 -13.53 -4.15
CA ASP A 203 10.04 -14.11 -5.40
C ASP A 203 9.75 -13.24 -6.63
N ARG A 204 9.32 -11.99 -6.43
CA ARG A 204 9.00 -11.07 -7.52
C ARG A 204 10.03 -9.96 -7.63
N TYR A 205 10.17 -9.39 -8.83
CA TYR A 205 10.96 -8.19 -9.07
C TYR A 205 10.06 -6.97 -9.29
N VAL A 206 10.60 -5.79 -9.09
CA VAL A 206 9.90 -4.53 -9.37
C VAL A 206 9.97 -4.22 -10.86
N GLU A 207 8.88 -4.46 -11.58
CA GLU A 207 8.78 -4.20 -13.02
C GLU A 207 8.52 -2.72 -13.33
N THR A 208 7.76 -2.05 -12.47
CA THR A 208 7.45 -0.62 -12.57
C THR A 208 7.49 0.00 -11.18
N HIS A 209 8.07 1.19 -11.05
CA HIS A 209 8.10 1.94 -9.80
C HIS A 209 7.89 3.43 -10.10
N VAL A 210 6.78 3.97 -9.67
CA VAL A 210 6.44 5.38 -9.92
C VAL A 210 5.90 6.05 -8.67
N THR A 211 6.24 7.29 -8.47
CA THR A 211 5.66 8.16 -7.44
C THR A 211 5.09 9.42 -8.06
N ARG A 212 4.03 9.94 -7.48
CA ARG A 212 3.44 11.23 -7.86
C ARG A 212 2.97 12.01 -6.64
N VAL A 213 3.20 13.31 -6.64
CA VAL A 213 2.63 14.21 -5.64
C VAL A 213 1.16 14.45 -5.96
N ILE A 214 0.30 14.26 -4.94
CA ILE A 214 -1.15 14.47 -5.01
C ILE A 214 -1.52 15.66 -4.13
N HIS A 215 -2.33 16.58 -4.64
CA HIS A 215 -2.85 17.73 -3.89
C HIS A 215 -4.08 17.33 -3.04
N ALA A 216 -3.86 16.42 -2.12
CA ALA A 216 -4.81 15.96 -1.15
C ALA A 216 -4.06 15.40 0.07
N ASN A 217 -4.71 15.43 1.24
CA ASN A 217 -4.23 14.74 2.43
C ASN A 217 -4.00 13.25 2.12
N TRP A 218 -2.99 12.64 2.75
CA TRP A 218 -2.63 11.24 2.47
C TRP A 218 -3.77 10.25 2.72
N LYS A 219 -4.67 10.56 3.68
CA LYS A 219 -5.88 9.76 3.94
C LYS A 219 -6.86 9.85 2.78
N VAL A 220 -7.14 11.06 2.27
CA VAL A 220 -7.99 11.22 1.07
C VAL A 220 -7.46 10.43 -0.11
N ALA A 221 -6.13 10.47 -0.33
CA ALA A 221 -5.51 9.73 -1.43
C ALA A 221 -5.62 8.21 -1.24
N GLN A 222 -5.38 7.70 -0.02
CA GLN A 222 -5.44 6.28 0.30
C GLN A 222 -6.87 5.73 0.27
N GLU A 223 -7.84 6.50 0.75
CA GLU A 223 -9.23 6.09 0.87
C GLU A 223 -9.86 5.78 -0.48
N ALA A 224 -9.49 6.52 -1.53
CA ALA A 224 -9.91 6.25 -2.90
C ALA A 224 -9.48 4.86 -3.42
N PHE A 225 -8.50 4.20 -2.78
CA PHE A 225 -8.05 2.85 -3.10
C PHE A 225 -8.40 1.83 -2.00
N SER A 226 -9.23 2.22 -1.04
CA SER A 226 -9.63 1.35 0.07
C SER A 226 -11.03 0.76 -0.09
N GLU A 227 -11.73 1.09 -1.16
CA GLU A 227 -13.09 0.64 -1.47
C GLU A 227 -13.32 0.62 -2.99
N ALA A 228 -14.40 -0.03 -3.45
CA ALA A 228 -14.77 -0.05 -4.86
C ALA A 228 -16.08 0.72 -5.13
N TYR A 229 -16.64 1.37 -4.13
CA TYR A 229 -17.93 2.07 -4.25
C TYR A 229 -17.87 3.29 -5.19
N HIS A 230 -16.73 4.01 -5.22
CA HIS A 230 -16.53 5.16 -6.11
C HIS A 230 -16.51 4.78 -7.59
N VAL A 231 -16.26 3.51 -7.92
CA VAL A 231 -16.17 3.00 -9.29
C VAL A 231 -17.40 3.37 -10.10
N ASN A 232 -18.59 3.31 -9.46
CA ASN A 232 -19.85 3.58 -10.14
C ASN A 232 -19.94 4.99 -10.78
N ALA A 233 -19.23 5.96 -10.22
CA ALA A 233 -19.26 7.35 -10.71
C ALA A 233 -17.92 7.78 -11.34
N THR A 234 -16.80 7.30 -10.81
CA THR A 234 -15.46 7.68 -11.25
C THR A 234 -15.02 6.89 -12.48
N HIS A 235 -15.40 5.61 -12.56
CA HIS A 235 -14.96 4.67 -13.60
C HIS A 235 -16.14 3.98 -14.30
N PRO A 236 -17.10 4.71 -14.87
CA PRO A 236 -18.31 4.09 -15.42
C PRO A 236 -18.02 3.07 -16.55
N GLN A 237 -16.86 3.16 -17.20
CA GLN A 237 -16.43 2.25 -18.25
C GLN A 237 -16.13 0.83 -17.74
N ILE A 238 -15.86 0.64 -16.44
CA ILE A 238 -15.54 -0.67 -15.88
C ILE A 238 -16.72 -1.36 -15.18
N LEU A 239 -17.87 -0.70 -15.06
CA LEU A 239 -19.08 -1.27 -14.44
C LEU A 239 -19.59 -2.53 -15.16
N TYR A 240 -19.29 -2.67 -16.44
CA TYR A 240 -19.71 -3.83 -17.24
C TYR A 240 -19.00 -5.12 -16.82
N TYR A 241 -17.83 -5.03 -16.17
CA TYR A 241 -17.02 -6.19 -15.85
C TYR A 241 -16.42 -6.18 -14.44
N LEU A 242 -16.82 -5.23 -13.58
CA LEU A 242 -16.36 -5.16 -12.19
C LEU A 242 -17.55 -5.05 -11.23
N ALA A 243 -17.65 -5.99 -10.29
CA ALA A 243 -18.71 -6.06 -9.30
C ALA A 243 -18.44 -5.10 -8.12
N ASP A 244 -18.37 -3.81 -8.38
CA ASP A 244 -17.96 -2.73 -7.48
C ASP A 244 -18.64 -2.78 -6.10
N THR A 245 -19.93 -2.50 -6.04
CA THR A 245 -20.69 -2.45 -4.76
C THR A 245 -21.00 -3.83 -4.16
N ASN A 246 -20.61 -4.91 -4.82
CA ASN A 246 -20.71 -6.28 -4.32
C ASN A 246 -19.37 -6.85 -3.84
N SER A 247 -18.40 -5.99 -3.58
CA SER A 247 -17.10 -6.40 -3.04
C SER A 247 -17.24 -7.04 -1.67
N GLN A 248 -16.40 -8.03 -1.38
CA GLN A 248 -16.25 -8.58 -0.05
C GLN A 248 -15.26 -7.71 0.73
N VAL A 249 -15.63 -7.28 1.93
CA VAL A 249 -14.81 -6.44 2.82
C VAL A 249 -14.55 -7.15 4.12
N ASP A 250 -13.28 -7.31 4.44
CA ASP A 250 -12.81 -8.02 5.63
C ASP A 250 -11.90 -7.11 6.47
N ILE A 251 -12.07 -7.16 7.79
CA ILE A 251 -11.35 -6.35 8.75
C ILE A 251 -10.70 -7.22 9.82
N TRP A 252 -9.41 -7.06 10.01
CA TRP A 252 -8.63 -7.60 11.13
C TRP A 252 -8.05 -6.45 11.97
N ASP A 253 -7.16 -6.75 12.87
CA ASP A 253 -6.65 -5.74 13.80
C ASP A 253 -5.75 -4.71 13.08
N ASN A 254 -4.63 -5.15 12.49
CA ASN A 254 -3.69 -4.24 11.80
C ASN A 254 -3.70 -4.37 10.28
N PHE A 255 -4.65 -5.12 9.71
CA PHE A 255 -4.83 -5.17 8.27
C PHE A 255 -6.29 -5.36 7.89
N SER A 256 -6.61 -5.04 6.67
CA SER A 256 -7.94 -5.19 6.09
C SER A 256 -7.83 -5.60 4.63
N ARG A 257 -8.94 -6.10 4.06
CA ARG A 257 -8.98 -6.56 2.68
C ARG A 257 -10.29 -6.14 2.02
N VAL A 258 -10.24 -5.76 0.75
CA VAL A 258 -11.39 -5.72 -0.14
C VAL A 258 -11.12 -6.63 -1.33
N ILE A 259 -12.11 -7.46 -1.68
CA ILE A 259 -12.06 -8.30 -2.88
C ILE A 259 -13.19 -7.87 -3.80
N THR A 260 -12.83 -7.46 -5.01
CA THR A 260 -13.78 -7.04 -6.04
C THR A 260 -13.67 -7.99 -7.22
N ALA A 261 -14.78 -8.67 -7.54
CA ALA A 261 -14.79 -9.67 -8.58
C ALA A 261 -14.69 -9.05 -9.97
N GLY A 262 -13.74 -9.54 -10.76
CA GLY A 262 -13.62 -9.25 -12.19
C GLY A 262 -14.54 -10.14 -13.03
N LEU A 263 -14.95 -9.63 -14.19
CA LEU A 263 -15.91 -10.28 -15.09
C LEU A 263 -17.21 -10.72 -14.37
N SER A 264 -17.65 -9.82 -13.53
CA SER A 264 -18.96 -9.80 -12.89
C SER A 264 -19.45 -8.35 -12.98
N THR A 265 -20.70 -8.15 -13.38
CA THR A 265 -21.23 -6.81 -13.59
C THR A 265 -21.53 -6.08 -12.30
N SER A 266 -21.44 -4.74 -12.32
CA SER A 266 -21.91 -3.93 -11.20
C SER A 266 -23.39 -4.22 -10.91
N PRO A 267 -23.76 -4.46 -9.64
CA PRO A 267 -25.16 -4.60 -9.24
C PRO A 267 -25.96 -3.30 -9.39
N LEU A 268 -25.32 -2.17 -9.66
CA LEU A 268 -25.97 -0.88 -9.92
C LEU A 268 -26.42 -0.72 -11.38
N LEU A 269 -26.00 -1.60 -12.28
CA LEU A 269 -26.53 -1.62 -13.64
C LEU A 269 -27.97 -2.16 -13.62
N TRP A 270 -28.89 -1.36 -14.17
CA TRP A 270 -30.32 -1.68 -14.18
C TRP A 270 -30.74 -2.61 -15.34
N TYR A 271 -29.80 -3.00 -16.20
CA TYR A 271 -30.01 -3.90 -17.33
C TYR A 271 -28.97 -5.02 -17.32
N PRO A 272 -29.31 -6.22 -17.83
CA PRO A 272 -28.37 -7.31 -17.93
C PRO A 272 -27.27 -7.01 -18.95
N VAL A 273 -26.06 -7.43 -18.64
CA VAL A 273 -24.91 -7.37 -19.56
C VAL A 273 -24.56 -8.80 -19.94
N ASP A 274 -24.43 -9.06 -21.26
CA ASP A 274 -24.05 -10.36 -21.77
C ASP A 274 -22.53 -10.60 -21.64
N GLU A 275 -22.12 -11.87 -21.67
CA GLU A 275 -20.75 -12.32 -21.50
C GLU A 275 -19.76 -11.72 -22.52
N ASN A 276 -20.21 -11.51 -23.79
CA ASN A 276 -19.37 -10.88 -24.80
C ASN A 276 -19.18 -9.40 -24.56
N THR A 277 -20.20 -8.70 -24.07
CA THR A 277 -20.11 -7.29 -23.69
C THR A 277 -19.15 -7.12 -22.49
N MET A 278 -19.20 -8.00 -21.47
CA MET A 278 -18.24 -8.01 -20.36
C MET A 278 -16.81 -8.20 -20.86
N MET A 279 -16.58 -9.20 -21.73
CA MET A 279 -15.27 -9.49 -22.30
C MET A 279 -14.70 -8.32 -23.11
N ARG A 280 -15.51 -7.73 -23.98
CA ARG A 280 -15.13 -6.57 -24.81
C ARG A 280 -14.75 -5.37 -23.96
N SER A 281 -15.55 -5.10 -22.92
CA SER A 281 -15.30 -3.98 -22.00
C SER A 281 -14.01 -4.16 -21.22
N MET A 282 -13.73 -5.37 -20.73
CA MET A 282 -12.49 -5.70 -20.06
C MET A 282 -11.26 -5.53 -20.97
N LEU A 283 -11.40 -5.87 -22.25
CA LEU A 283 -10.34 -5.75 -23.26
C LEU A 283 -10.20 -4.34 -23.86
N ASP A 284 -11.01 -3.37 -23.43
CA ASP A 284 -11.08 -1.99 -23.98
C ASP A 284 -11.32 -1.98 -25.51
N VAL A 285 -12.15 -2.92 -26.01
CA VAL A 285 -12.48 -3.05 -27.43
C VAL A 285 -13.72 -2.22 -27.77
N ARG A 286 -13.60 -1.31 -28.73
CA ARG A 286 -14.71 -0.47 -29.18
C ARG A 286 -15.81 -1.29 -29.84
N GLU A 287 -17.04 -0.78 -29.83
CA GLU A 287 -18.21 -1.46 -30.43
C GLU A 287 -18.05 -1.76 -31.90
N ASP A 288 -17.35 -0.90 -32.65
CA ASP A 288 -17.09 -1.05 -34.08
C ASP A 288 -15.92 -1.98 -34.45
N GLN A 289 -15.24 -2.54 -33.43
CA GLN A 289 -14.11 -3.45 -33.61
C GLN A 289 -14.49 -4.89 -33.24
N GLU A 290 -13.89 -5.86 -33.93
CA GLU A 290 -14.05 -7.27 -33.58
C GLU A 290 -13.25 -7.58 -32.30
N SER A 291 -13.89 -8.28 -31.35
CA SER A 291 -13.19 -8.72 -30.12
C SER A 291 -12.22 -9.85 -30.44
N PRO A 292 -10.97 -9.78 -29.97
CA PRO A 292 -10.02 -10.87 -30.15
C PRO A 292 -10.40 -12.15 -29.40
N ILE A 293 -11.30 -12.04 -28.43
CA ILE A 293 -11.84 -13.16 -27.67
C ILE A 293 -13.36 -13.12 -27.75
N GLN A 294 -13.95 -14.24 -28.21
CA GLN A 294 -15.40 -14.43 -28.27
C GLN A 294 -15.80 -15.45 -27.19
N VAL A 295 -16.87 -15.14 -26.50
CA VAL A 295 -17.47 -16.07 -25.52
C VAL A 295 -18.54 -16.87 -26.25
N PRO A 296 -18.42 -18.22 -26.34
CA PRO A 296 -19.42 -19.06 -27.00
C PRO A 296 -20.74 -19.02 -26.25
N GLU A 297 -21.83 -19.39 -26.91
CA GLU A 297 -23.15 -19.50 -26.28
C GLU A 297 -23.09 -20.44 -25.05
N GLY A 298 -23.59 -19.98 -23.92
CA GLY A 298 -23.52 -20.70 -22.63
C GLY A 298 -22.16 -20.75 -21.99
N GLY A 299 -21.16 -20.09 -22.55
CA GLY A 299 -19.82 -19.92 -21.94
C GLY A 299 -19.77 -18.82 -20.90
N SER A 300 -18.69 -18.76 -20.13
CA SER A 300 -18.42 -17.74 -19.14
C SER A 300 -17.19 -16.91 -19.54
N ALA A 301 -17.36 -15.58 -19.64
CA ALA A 301 -16.26 -14.64 -19.87
C ALA A 301 -15.18 -14.79 -18.79
N ARG A 302 -15.59 -14.95 -17.52
CA ARG A 302 -14.71 -15.14 -16.38
C ARG A 302 -13.81 -16.39 -16.54
N ALA A 303 -14.39 -17.52 -16.87
CA ALA A 303 -13.63 -18.77 -17.06
C ALA A 303 -12.65 -18.67 -18.24
N ILE A 304 -13.08 -18.06 -19.36
CA ILE A 304 -12.23 -17.89 -20.55
C ILE A 304 -11.06 -16.93 -20.27
N ALA A 305 -11.34 -15.79 -19.65
CA ALA A 305 -10.31 -14.81 -19.32
C ALA A 305 -9.33 -15.36 -18.26
N SER A 306 -9.82 -16.10 -17.29
CA SER A 306 -8.97 -16.77 -16.28
C SER A 306 -8.02 -17.77 -16.94
N GLN A 307 -8.50 -18.56 -17.91
CA GLN A 307 -7.64 -19.46 -18.65
C GLN A 307 -6.60 -18.70 -19.49
N ALA A 308 -7.00 -17.62 -20.15
CA ALA A 308 -6.06 -16.76 -20.90
C ALA A 308 -5.00 -16.12 -19.96
N SER A 309 -5.40 -15.74 -18.75
CA SER A 309 -4.49 -15.24 -17.71
C SER A 309 -3.47 -16.31 -17.27
N ARG A 310 -3.92 -17.57 -17.05
CA ARG A 310 -3.03 -18.70 -16.75
C ARG A 310 -1.98 -18.90 -17.84
N GLU A 311 -2.38 -18.93 -19.10
CA GLU A 311 -1.45 -19.08 -20.24
C GLU A 311 -0.44 -17.92 -20.31
N ARG A 312 -0.89 -16.70 -20.03
CA ARG A 312 -0.01 -15.53 -19.95
C ARG A 312 1.05 -15.66 -18.85
N TRP A 313 0.68 -16.20 -17.68
CA TRP A 313 1.58 -16.29 -16.54
C TRP A 313 2.44 -17.57 -16.54
N ARG A 314 2.04 -18.60 -17.29
CA ARG A 314 2.76 -19.88 -17.37
C ARG A 314 4.26 -19.75 -17.63
N PRO A 315 4.76 -18.89 -18.55
CA PRO A 315 6.20 -18.73 -18.76
C PRO A 315 6.98 -18.28 -17.52
N ALA A 316 6.36 -17.50 -16.64
CA ALA A 316 6.99 -16.99 -15.43
C ALA A 316 6.78 -17.87 -14.19
N VAL A 317 5.63 -18.55 -14.09
CA VAL A 317 5.19 -19.26 -12.87
C VAL A 317 5.22 -20.79 -13.05
N GLY A 318 5.29 -21.28 -14.30
CA GLY A 318 5.25 -22.70 -14.63
C GLY A 318 3.87 -23.31 -14.35
N ASP A 319 3.83 -24.63 -14.10
CA ASP A 319 2.58 -25.39 -13.90
C ASP A 319 1.81 -25.05 -12.61
N ARG A 320 2.37 -24.15 -11.77
CA ARG A 320 1.63 -23.66 -10.60
C ARG A 320 0.33 -22.96 -10.98
N VAL A 321 0.28 -22.32 -12.16
CA VAL A 321 -0.93 -21.65 -12.67
C VAL A 321 -2.14 -22.58 -12.78
N ASP A 322 -1.93 -23.87 -13.05
CA ASP A 322 -2.99 -24.87 -13.18
C ASP A 322 -3.68 -25.22 -11.83
N LYS A 323 -3.09 -24.79 -10.72
CA LYS A 323 -3.63 -24.97 -9.37
C LYS A 323 -4.29 -23.70 -8.84
N MET A 324 -4.29 -22.62 -9.60
CA MET A 324 -4.80 -21.32 -9.15
C MET A 324 -6.23 -21.12 -9.63
N SER A 325 -7.06 -20.62 -8.73
CA SER A 325 -8.47 -20.34 -8.97
C SER A 325 -8.70 -19.27 -10.05
N ASP A 326 -9.90 -19.18 -10.59
CA ASP A 326 -10.28 -18.09 -11.49
C ASP A 326 -10.20 -16.75 -10.78
N SER A 327 -10.55 -16.73 -9.51
CA SER A 327 -10.44 -15.54 -8.65
C SER A 327 -9.02 -15.04 -8.50
N GLU A 328 -8.03 -15.90 -8.31
CA GLU A 328 -6.62 -15.50 -8.27
C GLU A 328 -6.11 -14.92 -9.59
N MET A 329 -6.74 -15.28 -10.71
CA MET A 329 -6.39 -14.79 -12.05
C MET A 329 -7.06 -13.47 -12.44
N MET A 330 -8.23 -13.16 -11.87
CA MET A 330 -9.10 -12.10 -12.39
C MET A 330 -9.50 -11.04 -11.39
N ASP A 331 -9.52 -11.37 -10.07
CA ASP A 331 -10.10 -10.45 -9.09
C ASP A 331 -9.09 -9.45 -8.54
N SER A 332 -9.61 -8.32 -8.12
CA SER A 332 -8.85 -7.35 -7.33
C SER A 332 -8.88 -7.77 -5.86
N ILE A 333 -7.74 -8.23 -5.34
CA ILE A 333 -7.60 -8.69 -3.96
C ILE A 333 -6.69 -7.69 -3.24
N ASP A 334 -7.26 -6.57 -2.82
CA ASP A 334 -6.51 -5.46 -2.21
C ASP A 334 -6.48 -5.58 -0.70
N TYR A 335 -5.28 -5.66 -0.14
CA TYR A 335 -5.04 -5.57 1.29
C TYR A 335 -4.53 -4.18 1.68
N THR A 336 -4.82 -3.79 2.89
CA THR A 336 -4.18 -2.65 3.55
C THR A 336 -3.57 -3.12 4.86
N VAL A 337 -2.25 -2.99 5.00
CA VAL A 337 -1.56 -3.06 6.29
C VAL A 337 -1.48 -1.65 6.84
N PHE A 338 -1.98 -1.46 8.06
CA PHE A 338 -1.95 -0.18 8.73
C PHE A 338 -0.52 0.37 8.86
N PRO A 339 -0.27 1.66 8.63
CA PRO A 339 -1.25 2.68 8.25
C PRO A 339 -1.45 2.84 6.73
N ASN A 340 -0.49 2.50 5.88
CA ASN A 340 -0.43 3.04 4.52
C ASN A 340 0.22 2.11 3.49
N PHE A 341 0.31 0.83 3.76
CA PHE A 341 0.91 -0.15 2.86
C PHE A 341 -0.16 -1.08 2.28
N HIS A 342 -0.26 -1.15 0.95
CA HIS A 342 -1.31 -1.85 0.23
C HIS A 342 -0.72 -2.91 -0.72
N PRO A 343 -0.36 -4.11 -0.25
CA PRO A 343 0.00 -5.21 -1.12
C PRO A 343 -1.26 -5.85 -1.69
N TRP A 344 -1.23 -6.19 -2.98
CA TRP A 344 -2.31 -6.94 -3.60
C TRP A 344 -1.99 -8.42 -3.67
N GLY A 345 -3.02 -9.24 -3.50
CA GLY A 345 -2.91 -10.70 -3.55
C GLY A 345 -2.87 -11.28 -4.95
N ALA A 346 -2.58 -12.57 -5.04
CA ALA A 346 -2.58 -13.38 -6.24
C ALA A 346 -1.69 -12.80 -7.39
N PHE A 347 -2.20 -12.78 -8.61
CA PHE A 347 -1.48 -12.25 -9.79
C PHE A 347 -1.70 -10.78 -10.05
N ASN A 348 -2.42 -10.10 -9.17
CA ASN A 348 -2.42 -8.65 -9.17
C ASN A 348 -1.05 -8.16 -8.72
N ARG A 349 -0.37 -7.43 -9.59
CA ARG A 349 1.03 -7.02 -9.41
C ARG A 349 1.20 -5.77 -8.55
N ILE A 350 0.10 -5.18 -8.14
CA ILE A 350 0.05 -3.83 -7.56
C ILE A 350 0.51 -3.85 -6.11
N VAL A 351 1.32 -2.86 -5.76
CA VAL A 351 1.56 -2.44 -4.38
C VAL A 351 1.44 -0.92 -4.34
N TYR A 352 0.60 -0.40 -3.44
CA TYR A 352 0.51 1.03 -3.18
C TYR A 352 1.14 1.40 -1.84
N ARG A 353 1.64 2.62 -1.79
CA ARG A 353 1.93 3.33 -0.54
C ARG A 353 1.48 4.77 -0.66
N PHE A 354 0.75 5.25 0.35
CA PHE A 354 0.33 6.64 0.46
C PHE A 354 0.97 7.26 1.68
N ARG A 355 1.63 8.40 1.53
CA ARG A 355 2.32 9.05 2.64
C ARG A 355 2.21 10.57 2.57
N PRO A 356 2.25 11.28 3.70
CA PRO A 356 2.35 12.73 3.70
C PRO A 356 3.52 13.21 2.86
N ASN A 357 3.34 14.28 2.08
CA ASN A 357 4.41 14.93 1.32
C ASN A 357 5.18 15.90 2.22
N GLY A 358 6.26 15.41 2.82
CA GLY A 358 7.01 16.20 3.80
C GLY A 358 6.11 16.61 4.98
N ASP A 359 6.13 17.88 5.31
CA ASP A 359 5.36 18.46 6.42
C ASP A 359 4.07 19.17 5.96
N ASP A 360 3.61 18.91 4.75
CA ASP A 360 2.39 19.48 4.19
C ASP A 360 1.19 18.53 4.34
N HIS A 361 0.28 18.84 5.26
CA HIS A 361 -0.92 18.05 5.52
C HIS A 361 -1.97 18.07 4.40
N ARG A 362 -1.81 18.95 3.39
CA ARG A 362 -2.70 19.09 2.23
C ARG A 362 -2.12 18.44 0.96
N SER A 363 -1.01 17.76 1.11
CA SER A 363 -0.31 17.11 0.01
C SER A 363 0.16 15.72 0.43
N SER A 364 0.15 14.80 -0.50
CA SER A 364 0.60 13.42 -0.29
C SER A 364 1.42 12.92 -1.46
N ILE A 365 2.11 11.81 -1.25
CA ILE A 365 2.82 11.07 -2.28
C ILE A 365 2.10 9.72 -2.46
N MET A 366 1.56 9.51 -3.65
CA MET A 366 1.12 8.20 -4.10
C MET A 366 2.30 7.48 -4.74
N GLU A 367 2.58 6.29 -4.27
CA GLU A 367 3.63 5.43 -4.80
C GLU A 367 3.01 4.12 -5.29
N VAL A 368 3.41 3.69 -6.48
CA VAL A 368 2.91 2.49 -7.15
C VAL A 368 4.08 1.64 -7.57
N LEU A 369 4.10 0.38 -7.13
CA LEU A 369 5.02 -0.65 -7.61
C LEU A 369 4.22 -1.74 -8.32
N PHE A 370 4.76 -2.26 -9.41
CA PHE A 370 4.31 -3.51 -10.00
C PHE A 370 5.33 -4.60 -9.73
N LEU A 371 4.91 -5.63 -8.99
CA LEU A 371 5.71 -6.79 -8.66
C LEU A 371 5.37 -7.95 -9.57
N SER A 372 6.27 -8.29 -10.48
CA SER A 372 6.06 -9.37 -11.44
C SER A 372 6.86 -10.62 -11.10
N PRO A 373 6.25 -11.81 -11.19
CA PRO A 373 6.99 -13.05 -11.13
C PRO A 373 7.89 -13.19 -12.36
N TYR A 374 8.96 -13.96 -12.25
CA TYR A 374 9.91 -14.20 -13.32
C TYR A 374 10.36 -15.66 -13.34
N SER A 375 10.94 -16.09 -14.46
CA SER A 375 11.64 -17.37 -14.60
C SER A 375 13.08 -17.14 -15.02
N GLY A 376 13.99 -17.98 -14.56
CA GLY A 376 15.44 -17.83 -14.81
C GLY A 376 16.09 -16.76 -13.93
N PRO A 377 17.14 -16.07 -14.38
CA PRO A 377 17.80 -15.02 -13.63
C PRO A 377 16.82 -13.87 -13.33
N LYS A 378 16.89 -13.34 -12.09
CA LYS A 378 16.05 -12.21 -11.69
C LYS A 378 16.33 -10.99 -12.58
N PRO A 379 15.29 -10.41 -13.21
CA PRO A 379 15.45 -9.16 -13.94
C PRO A 379 15.89 -8.01 -13.02
N PRO A 380 16.56 -6.97 -13.55
CA PRO A 380 16.83 -5.77 -12.76
C PRO A 380 15.52 -5.08 -12.39
N ASN A 381 15.48 -4.53 -11.17
CA ASN A 381 14.34 -3.73 -10.75
C ASN A 381 14.27 -2.42 -11.53
N ALA A 382 13.05 -1.94 -11.76
CA ALA A 382 12.82 -0.62 -12.32
C ALA A 382 13.36 0.47 -11.38
N THR A 383 13.99 1.48 -11.96
CA THR A 383 14.33 2.71 -11.25
C THR A 383 13.07 3.49 -10.92
N ILE A 384 13.03 4.12 -9.74
CA ILE A 384 11.89 4.95 -9.34
C ILE A 384 11.77 6.14 -10.30
N ARG A 385 10.57 6.30 -10.87
CA ARG A 385 10.21 7.49 -11.63
C ARG A 385 9.37 8.42 -10.77
N HIS A 386 9.88 9.62 -10.54
CA HIS A 386 9.17 10.68 -9.82
C HIS A 386 8.43 11.57 -10.81
N LEU A 387 7.10 11.49 -10.82
CA LEU A 387 6.25 12.37 -11.60
C LEU A 387 6.00 13.67 -10.83
N ALA A 388 6.13 14.81 -11.52
CA ALA A 388 5.69 16.08 -10.99
C ALA A 388 4.15 16.07 -10.77
N HIS A 389 3.64 16.98 -9.94
CA HIS A 389 2.21 17.04 -9.61
C HIS A 389 1.30 17.21 -10.84
N ASP A 390 1.76 17.90 -11.88
CA ASP A 390 1.08 18.16 -13.14
C ASP A 390 1.44 17.15 -14.26
N GLU A 391 2.38 16.25 -13.99
CA GLU A 391 2.76 15.20 -14.93
C GLU A 391 1.83 13.99 -14.77
N PRO A 392 1.10 13.58 -15.83
CA PRO A 392 0.12 12.52 -15.72
C PRO A 392 0.77 11.12 -15.61
N PHE A 393 0.09 10.20 -14.92
CA PHE A 393 0.49 8.78 -14.86
C PHE A 393 0.56 8.12 -16.25
N THR A 394 -0.16 8.64 -17.23
CA THR A 394 -0.10 8.16 -18.62
C THR A 394 1.27 8.37 -19.28
N ASN A 395 2.13 9.19 -18.69
CA ASN A 395 3.53 9.32 -19.11
C ASN A 395 4.42 8.15 -18.65
N GLU A 396 3.88 7.25 -17.80
CA GLU A 396 4.57 6.03 -17.38
C GLU A 396 3.99 4.80 -18.11
N PRO A 397 4.63 4.35 -19.21
CA PRO A 397 4.09 3.24 -20.02
C PRO A 397 3.95 1.92 -19.25
N GLY A 398 4.78 1.71 -18.21
CA GLY A 398 4.74 0.52 -17.37
C GLY A 398 3.43 0.32 -16.62
N LEU A 399 2.66 1.39 -16.42
CA LEU A 399 1.34 1.33 -15.78
C LEU A 399 0.23 0.81 -16.72
N GLY A 400 0.44 0.85 -18.03
CA GLY A 400 -0.55 0.39 -19.02
C GLY A 400 -1.89 1.09 -18.88
N MET A 401 -2.99 0.32 -18.94
CA MET A 401 -4.35 0.86 -18.82
C MET A 401 -4.66 1.46 -17.43
N LEU A 402 -4.00 0.99 -16.37
CA LEU A 402 -4.20 1.53 -15.02
C LEU A 402 -3.82 3.00 -14.90
N ALA A 403 -2.92 3.50 -15.76
CA ALA A 403 -2.56 4.92 -15.77
C ALA A 403 -3.80 5.83 -15.98
N LYS A 404 -4.74 5.44 -16.85
CA LYS A 404 -5.98 6.20 -17.08
C LYS A 404 -6.92 6.15 -15.87
N VAL A 405 -6.99 5.01 -15.19
CA VAL A 405 -7.78 4.83 -13.97
C VAL A 405 -7.23 5.74 -12.88
N PHE A 406 -5.93 5.72 -12.66
CA PHE A 406 -5.27 6.59 -11.67
C PHE A 406 -5.48 8.09 -11.96
N GLU A 407 -5.52 8.52 -13.22
CA GLU A 407 -5.83 9.92 -13.55
C GLU A 407 -7.26 10.31 -13.14
N GLN A 408 -8.23 9.42 -13.31
CA GLN A 408 -9.60 9.66 -12.88
C GLN A 408 -9.68 9.79 -11.34
N ASP A 409 -8.97 8.95 -10.61
CA ASP A 409 -8.89 8.99 -9.15
C ASP A 409 -8.23 10.27 -8.65
N VAL A 410 -7.04 10.60 -9.15
CA VAL A 410 -6.29 11.80 -8.77
C VAL A 410 -7.07 13.08 -9.06
N PHE A 411 -7.82 13.13 -10.16
CA PHE A 411 -8.71 14.25 -10.46
C PHE A 411 -9.75 14.44 -9.34
N ASN A 412 -10.37 13.37 -8.87
CA ASN A 412 -11.37 13.42 -7.80
C ASN A 412 -10.75 13.71 -6.42
N MET A 413 -9.63 13.08 -6.06
CA MET A 413 -8.95 13.30 -4.77
C MET A 413 -8.70 14.79 -4.48
N SER A 414 -8.17 15.52 -5.46
CA SER A 414 -7.94 16.96 -5.32
C SER A 414 -9.24 17.75 -5.12
N LYS A 415 -10.34 17.32 -5.73
CA LYS A 415 -11.67 17.95 -5.55
C LYS A 415 -12.28 17.60 -4.20
N VAL A 416 -12.08 16.39 -3.70
CA VAL A 416 -12.50 15.99 -2.35
C VAL A 416 -11.79 16.88 -1.32
N GLN A 417 -10.47 17.07 -1.42
CA GLN A 417 -9.72 17.95 -0.51
C GLN A 417 -10.30 19.36 -0.48
N LEU A 418 -10.54 19.97 -1.64
CA LEU A 418 -11.16 21.31 -1.73
C LEU A 418 -12.57 21.34 -1.16
N GLY A 419 -13.34 20.27 -1.36
CA GLY A 419 -14.68 20.11 -0.81
C GLY A 419 -14.68 20.05 0.72
N LEU A 420 -13.75 19.26 1.30
CA LEU A 420 -13.56 19.13 2.75
C LEU A 420 -13.22 20.46 3.41
N GLU A 421 -12.44 21.31 2.75
CA GLU A 421 -12.08 22.65 3.25
C GLU A 421 -13.24 23.66 3.18
N THR A 422 -14.27 23.36 2.38
CA THR A 422 -15.38 24.28 2.13
C THR A 422 -16.67 23.88 2.85
N THR A 423 -16.86 22.58 3.10
CA THR A 423 -18.12 22.07 3.65
C THR A 423 -18.40 22.60 5.04
N ARG A 424 -19.69 22.74 5.36
CA ARG A 424 -20.18 23.09 6.72
C ARG A 424 -20.61 21.87 7.52
N LYS A 425 -20.63 20.69 6.91
CA LYS A 425 -20.87 19.43 7.63
C LYS A 425 -19.61 19.09 8.43
N PRO A 426 -19.71 18.77 9.73
CA PRO A 426 -18.53 18.57 10.59
C PRO A 426 -17.79 17.26 10.34
N GLY A 427 -18.38 16.33 9.61
CA GLY A 427 -17.79 15.02 9.32
C GLY A 427 -18.22 14.48 7.96
N ILE A 428 -17.49 13.49 7.46
CA ILE A 428 -17.84 12.71 6.27
C ILE A 428 -18.66 11.48 6.68
N THR A 429 -19.66 11.13 5.85
CA THR A 429 -20.48 9.93 6.07
C THR A 429 -19.93 8.78 5.23
N LEU A 430 -19.72 7.64 5.88
CA LEU A 430 -19.23 6.42 5.26
C LEU A 430 -20.30 5.34 5.26
N ALA A 431 -20.35 4.55 4.20
CA ALA A 431 -21.13 3.33 4.15
C ALA A 431 -20.63 2.33 5.21
N ASN A 432 -21.59 1.58 5.82
CA ASN A 432 -21.26 0.70 6.94
C ASN A 432 -20.44 -0.52 6.55
N TYR A 433 -20.61 -1.05 5.35
CA TYR A 433 -19.90 -2.23 4.88
C TYR A 433 -18.88 -1.89 3.78
N GLN A 434 -19.31 -1.21 2.72
CA GLN A 434 -18.46 -0.96 1.55
C GLN A 434 -17.24 -0.09 1.89
N GLU A 435 -17.40 0.86 2.80
CA GLU A 435 -16.33 1.75 3.27
C GLU A 435 -15.83 1.39 4.69
N ALA A 436 -16.06 0.14 5.13
CA ALA A 436 -15.59 -0.31 6.43
C ALA A 436 -14.06 -0.26 6.57
N LYS A 437 -13.29 -0.48 5.47
CA LYS A 437 -11.83 -0.30 5.45
C LYS A 437 -11.42 1.14 5.79
N VAL A 438 -12.14 2.13 5.27
CA VAL A 438 -11.91 3.55 5.56
C VAL A 438 -12.18 3.83 7.04
N ARG A 439 -13.32 3.35 7.55
CA ARG A 439 -13.69 3.53 8.96
C ARG A 439 -12.68 2.85 9.89
N TRP A 440 -12.24 1.64 9.56
CA TRP A 440 -11.20 0.92 10.30
C TRP A 440 -9.90 1.73 10.37
N LEU A 441 -9.44 2.31 9.25
CA LEU A 441 -8.26 3.17 9.23
C LEU A 441 -8.37 4.30 10.26
N HIS A 442 -9.51 5.00 10.28
CA HIS A 442 -9.73 6.12 11.19
C HIS A 442 -9.87 5.70 12.66
N GLN A 443 -10.42 4.52 12.93
CA GLN A 443 -10.45 3.99 14.30
C GLN A 443 -9.05 3.66 14.78
N ARG A 444 -8.25 2.94 13.96
CA ARG A 444 -6.86 2.63 14.31
C ARG A 444 -6.00 3.89 14.50
N LEU A 445 -6.14 4.90 13.62
CA LEU A 445 -5.50 6.21 13.80
C LEU A 445 -5.86 6.87 15.13
N GLY A 446 -7.13 6.83 15.49
CA GLY A 446 -7.61 7.36 16.77
C GLY A 446 -7.00 6.63 17.97
N GLU A 447 -6.92 5.29 17.91
CA GLU A 447 -6.32 4.46 18.97
C GLU A 447 -4.84 4.82 19.18
N PHE A 448 -4.04 4.90 18.13
CA PHE A 448 -2.62 5.29 18.21
C PHE A 448 -2.43 6.68 18.82
N ILE A 449 -3.25 7.65 18.43
CA ILE A 449 -3.18 9.02 18.96
C ILE A 449 -3.59 9.05 20.45
N ASP A 450 -4.66 8.35 20.81
CA ASP A 450 -5.16 8.33 22.19
C ASP A 450 -4.21 7.59 23.13
N GLU A 451 -3.62 6.49 22.70
CA GLU A 451 -2.60 5.75 23.45
C GLU A 451 -1.32 6.58 23.60
N GLY A 452 -0.89 7.25 22.52
CA GLY A 452 0.27 8.11 22.55
C GLY A 452 0.12 9.28 23.51
N ARG A 453 -1.05 9.92 23.53
CA ARG A 453 -1.36 11.00 24.50
C ARG A 453 -1.32 10.50 25.95
N LYS A 454 -1.96 9.35 26.23
CA LYS A 454 -1.95 8.76 27.59
C LYS A 454 -0.56 8.38 28.08
N ALA A 455 0.35 8.01 27.17
CA ALA A 455 1.74 7.69 27.52
C ALA A 455 2.59 8.95 27.75
N ALA A 456 2.17 10.11 27.26
CA ALA A 456 2.85 11.40 27.42
C ALA A 456 2.43 12.16 28.68
N ASP A 457 1.23 11.87 29.24
CA ASP A 457 0.69 12.39 30.50
C ASP A 457 1.26 11.60 31.71
#